data_b3fbf323bb823c9694753aba5b1f66f7
#
_entry.id   b3fbf323bb823c9694753aba5b1f66f7
#
_cell.length_a   1.000
_cell.length_b   1.000
_cell.length_c   1.000
_cell.angle_alpha   90.00
_cell.angle_beta   90.00
_cell.angle_gamma   90.00
#
_symmetry.space_group_name_H-M   'P 1'
#
loop_
_entity.id
_entity.type
_entity.pdbx_description
1 polymer ?
#
loop_
_entity_poly.entity_id
_entity_poly.type
_entity_poly.pdbx_seq_one_letter_code
_entity_poly.pdbx_strand_id
1 'polypeptide(L)'
;MKLLLDTHIWVWSVLQPERLSRRVARQLINPQNEIWLSAVSIWELRLLHDKGRVKLIPDAVSWIHANLSRLNIREAPMTFEVALAISSLNLPHNDPADGFIAATAKVFGLTLVTADEQLAKLKDIAVLSYR
;
A
#
# COMPACT_ATOMS: atom_id res chain seq x y z
N MET A 1 -8.84 12.70 -3.13
CA MET A 1 -7.40 12.41 -2.84
C MET A 1 -6.94 11.24 -3.71
N LYS A 2 -5.66 11.15 -3.92
CA LYS A 2 -5.01 10.00 -4.55
C LYS A 2 -4.30 9.21 -3.46
N LEU A 3 -4.84 8.05 -3.11
CA LEU A 3 -4.38 7.24 -1.99
C LEU A 3 -3.52 6.08 -2.47
N LEU A 4 -2.32 5.94 -1.91
CA LEU A 4 -1.49 4.76 -2.12
C LEU A 4 -1.60 3.88 -0.88
N LEU A 5 -2.09 2.66 -1.05
CA LEU A 5 -2.26 1.75 0.08
C LEU A 5 -0.96 1.03 0.41
N ASP A 6 -0.53 1.10 1.66
CA ASP A 6 0.45 0.15 2.17
C ASP A 6 -0.12 -1.26 2.06
N THR A 7 0.72 -2.24 1.87
CA THR A 7 0.30 -3.63 1.61
C THR A 7 -0.69 -4.14 2.65
N HIS A 8 -0.41 -3.93 3.93
CA HIS A 8 -1.29 -4.40 5.01
C HIS A 8 -2.64 -3.69 5.02
N ILE A 9 -2.68 -2.41 4.66
CA ILE A 9 -3.95 -1.68 4.56
C ILE A 9 -4.82 -2.32 3.48
N TRP A 10 -4.25 -2.64 2.34
CA TRP A 10 -4.98 -3.33 1.27
C TRP A 10 -5.50 -4.69 1.73
N VAL A 11 -4.62 -5.51 2.32
CA VAL A 11 -5.01 -6.84 2.80
C VAL A 11 -6.12 -6.75 3.84
N TRP A 12 -5.99 -5.85 4.81
CA TRP A 12 -7.03 -5.68 5.83
C TRP A 12 -8.35 -5.19 5.23
N SER A 13 -8.30 -4.32 4.23
CA SER A 13 -9.54 -3.82 3.60
C SER A 13 -10.38 -4.94 2.99
N VAL A 14 -9.75 -6.06 2.63
CA VAL A 14 -10.42 -7.22 2.04
C VAL A 14 -10.69 -8.30 3.09
N LEU A 15 -9.67 -8.67 3.86
CA LEU A 15 -9.73 -9.84 4.75
C LEU A 15 -10.15 -9.51 6.18
N GLN A 16 -9.84 -8.33 6.67
CA GLN A 16 -10.09 -7.92 8.05
C GLN A 16 -10.45 -6.44 8.12
N PRO A 17 -11.56 -6.02 7.48
CA PRO A 17 -11.90 -4.60 7.42
C PRO A 17 -12.14 -3.97 8.80
N GLU A 18 -12.47 -4.76 9.80
CA GLU A 18 -12.61 -4.29 11.18
C GLU A 18 -11.31 -3.76 11.78
N ARG A 19 -10.17 -4.08 11.20
CA ARG A 19 -8.88 -3.54 11.64
C ARG A 19 -8.64 -2.11 11.19
N LEU A 20 -9.38 -1.65 10.18
CA LEU A 20 -9.24 -0.28 9.69
C LEU A 20 -9.97 0.69 10.62
N SER A 21 -9.37 1.87 10.85
CA SER A 21 -10.09 2.95 11.51
C SER A 21 -11.27 3.40 10.67
N ARG A 22 -12.27 4.02 11.29
CA ARG A 22 -13.41 4.59 10.56
C ARG A 22 -12.97 5.61 9.53
N ARG A 23 -11.96 6.42 9.88
CA ARG A 23 -11.41 7.43 8.99
C ARG A 23 -10.85 6.82 7.72
N VAL A 24 -10.01 5.79 7.85
CA VAL A 24 -9.42 5.12 6.69
C VAL A 24 -10.51 4.42 5.89
N ALA A 25 -11.41 3.68 6.54
CA ALA A 25 -12.48 2.98 5.85
C ALA A 25 -13.33 3.93 5.00
N ARG A 26 -13.68 5.10 5.53
CA ARG A 26 -14.45 6.11 4.79
C ARG A 26 -13.71 6.60 3.56
N GLN A 27 -12.40 6.82 3.67
CA GLN A 27 -11.62 7.30 2.54
C GLN A 27 -11.52 6.26 1.43
N LEU A 28 -11.46 4.97 1.79
CA LEU A 28 -11.36 3.90 0.80
C LEU A 28 -12.64 3.73 -0.03
N ILE A 29 -13.80 4.03 0.53
CA ILE A 29 -15.07 3.90 -0.19
C ILE A 29 -15.57 5.22 -0.80
N ASN A 30 -14.87 6.32 -0.55
CA ASN A 30 -15.25 7.62 -1.11
C ASN A 30 -14.99 7.63 -2.63
N PRO A 31 -16.03 7.78 -3.46
CA PRO A 31 -15.86 7.72 -4.92
C PRO A 31 -15.04 8.89 -5.49
N GLN A 32 -14.82 9.95 -4.72
CA GLN A 32 -13.96 11.06 -5.13
C GLN A 32 -12.47 10.72 -5.02
N ASN A 33 -12.12 9.66 -4.31
CA ASN A 33 -10.74 9.26 -4.13
C ASN A 33 -10.32 8.23 -5.17
N GLU A 34 -9.08 8.36 -5.63
CA GLU A 34 -8.42 7.33 -6.44
C GLU A 34 -7.63 6.41 -5.50
N ILE A 35 -7.73 5.11 -5.74
CA ILE A 35 -6.99 4.11 -4.97
C ILE A 35 -5.86 3.58 -5.83
N TRP A 36 -4.65 3.66 -5.31
CA TRP A 36 -3.43 3.22 -5.99
C TRP A 36 -2.74 2.14 -5.17
N LEU A 37 -2.06 1.22 -5.84
CA LEU A 37 -1.27 0.18 -5.21
C LEU A 37 0.06 0.04 -5.95
N SER A 38 1.14 -0.05 -5.19
CA SER A 38 2.46 -0.30 -5.78
C SER A 38 2.56 -1.73 -6.30
N ALA A 39 3.23 -1.91 -7.43
CA ALA A 39 3.55 -3.25 -7.92
C ALA A 39 4.32 -4.07 -6.88
N VAL A 40 5.11 -3.43 -6.03
CA VAL A 40 5.83 -4.08 -4.92
C VAL A 40 4.88 -4.72 -3.92
N SER A 41 3.69 -4.14 -3.71
CA SER A 41 2.71 -4.74 -2.79
C SER A 41 2.20 -6.09 -3.28
N ILE A 42 2.10 -6.28 -4.60
CA ILE A 42 1.74 -7.57 -5.18
C ILE A 42 2.82 -8.62 -4.85
N TRP A 43 4.07 -8.26 -5.06
CA TRP A 43 5.21 -9.12 -4.75
C TRP A 43 5.26 -9.44 -3.25
N GLU A 44 5.11 -8.44 -2.41
CA GLU A 44 5.14 -8.61 -0.95
C GLU A 44 4.01 -9.52 -0.48
N LEU A 45 2.80 -9.34 -1.01
CA LEU A 45 1.66 -10.19 -0.65
C LEU A 45 1.90 -11.65 -1.01
N ARG A 46 2.49 -11.90 -2.19
CA ARG A 46 2.84 -13.27 -2.58
C ARG A 46 3.85 -13.90 -1.63
N LEU A 47 4.84 -13.13 -1.19
CA LEU A 47 5.80 -13.62 -0.20
C LEU A 47 5.12 -13.96 1.13
N LEU A 48 4.19 -13.12 1.58
CA LEU A 48 3.44 -13.37 2.81
C LEU A 48 2.61 -14.65 2.70
N HIS A 49 1.98 -14.87 1.55
CA HIS A 49 1.21 -16.08 1.29
C HIS A 49 2.11 -17.32 1.28
N ASP A 50 3.25 -17.26 0.60
CA ASP A 50 4.19 -18.39 0.51
C ASP A 50 4.76 -18.76 1.88
N LYS A 51 4.89 -17.78 2.77
CA LYS A 51 5.36 -18.01 4.16
C LYS A 51 4.23 -18.43 5.11
N GLY A 52 3.01 -18.58 4.63
CA GLY A 52 1.87 -18.98 5.43
C GLY A 52 1.32 -17.89 6.34
N ARG A 53 1.72 -16.63 6.16
CA ARG A 53 1.28 -15.52 7.02
C ARG A 53 -0.05 -14.92 6.60
N VAL A 54 -0.45 -15.16 5.35
CA VAL A 54 -1.73 -14.73 4.80
C VAL A 54 -2.28 -15.89 3.98
N LYS A 55 -3.58 -16.14 4.10
CA LYS A 55 -4.24 -17.19 3.33
C LYS A 55 -5.07 -16.56 2.21
N LEU A 56 -4.70 -16.85 0.97
CA LEU A 56 -5.38 -16.34 -0.22
C LEU A 56 -6.05 -17.51 -0.95
N ILE A 57 -7.37 -17.45 -1.08
CA ILE A 57 -8.20 -18.52 -1.61
C ILE A 57 -8.80 -18.10 -2.94
N PRO A 58 -8.79 -18.95 -3.97
CA PRO A 58 -8.28 -20.36 -4.02
C PRO A 58 -6.75 -20.44 -4.14
N ASP A 59 -6.12 -19.39 -4.64
CA ASP A 59 -4.68 -19.25 -4.79
C ASP A 59 -4.33 -17.77 -4.83
N ALA A 60 -3.03 -17.44 -4.73
CA ALA A 60 -2.60 -16.06 -4.64
C ALA A 60 -2.93 -15.26 -5.90
N VAL A 61 -2.68 -15.80 -7.09
CA VAL A 61 -2.88 -15.08 -8.35
C VAL A 61 -4.35 -14.76 -8.58
N SER A 62 -5.23 -15.74 -8.39
CA SER A 62 -6.68 -15.55 -8.57
C SER A 62 -7.23 -14.54 -7.58
N TRP A 63 -6.81 -14.62 -6.32
CA TRP A 63 -7.23 -13.69 -5.28
C TRP A 63 -6.81 -12.25 -5.63
N ILE A 64 -5.56 -12.09 -6.07
CA ILE A 64 -5.02 -10.77 -6.42
C ILE A 64 -5.83 -10.15 -7.56
N HIS A 65 -6.04 -10.89 -8.65
CA HIS A 65 -6.82 -10.38 -9.79
C HIS A 65 -8.23 -9.96 -9.37
N ALA A 66 -8.92 -10.80 -8.60
CA ALA A 66 -10.28 -10.50 -8.17
C ALA A 66 -10.34 -9.22 -7.35
N ASN A 67 -9.36 -9.01 -6.46
CA ASN A 67 -9.40 -7.90 -5.53
C ASN A 67 -8.80 -6.60 -6.08
N LEU A 68 -7.96 -6.66 -7.10
CA LEU A 68 -7.57 -5.46 -7.84
C LEU A 68 -8.75 -4.83 -8.59
N SER A 69 -9.61 -5.68 -9.16
CA SER A 69 -10.79 -5.20 -9.90
C SER A 69 -11.88 -4.65 -8.98
N ARG A 70 -12.00 -5.20 -7.77
CA ARG A 70 -13.08 -4.88 -6.84
C ARG A 70 -13.09 -3.40 -6.40
N LEU A 71 -11.93 -2.83 -6.14
CA LEU A 71 -11.79 -1.44 -5.69
C LEU A 71 -11.37 -0.49 -6.80
N ASN A 72 -11.33 -0.96 -8.04
CA ASN A 72 -10.84 -0.17 -9.17
C ASN A 72 -9.44 0.39 -8.88
N ILE A 73 -8.55 -0.46 -8.38
CA ILE A 73 -7.21 -0.08 -7.97
C ILE A 73 -6.35 0.25 -9.20
N ARG A 74 -5.66 1.37 -9.13
CA ARG A 74 -4.72 1.82 -10.16
C ARG A 74 -3.32 1.34 -9.82
N GLU A 75 -2.59 0.91 -10.84
CA GLU A 75 -1.20 0.49 -10.66
C GLU A 75 -0.28 1.70 -10.50
N ALA A 76 0.55 1.70 -9.45
CA ALA A 76 1.68 2.60 -9.31
C ALA A 76 2.93 1.82 -9.69
N PRO A 77 3.51 2.07 -10.87
CA PRO A 77 4.59 1.23 -11.39
C PRO A 77 5.92 1.47 -10.67
N MET A 78 6.75 0.43 -10.65
CA MET A 78 8.13 0.53 -10.17
C MET A 78 9.00 1.09 -11.28
N THR A 79 9.23 2.40 -11.27
CA THR A 79 10.04 3.09 -12.28
C THR A 79 11.48 3.29 -11.80
N PHE A 80 12.36 3.67 -12.73
CA PHE A 80 13.72 4.08 -12.37
C PHE A 80 13.69 5.24 -11.37
N GLU A 81 12.80 6.20 -11.58
CA GLU A 81 12.66 7.35 -10.69
C GLU A 81 12.29 6.93 -9.27
N VAL A 82 11.35 5.99 -9.12
CA VAL A 82 10.98 5.44 -7.82
C VAL A 82 12.18 4.77 -7.15
N ALA A 83 12.88 3.91 -7.90
CA ALA A 83 14.05 3.21 -7.36
C ALA A 83 15.15 4.17 -6.91
N LEU A 84 15.40 5.23 -7.69
CA LEU A 84 16.39 6.24 -7.33
C LEU A 84 15.96 7.08 -6.12
N ALA A 85 14.68 7.34 -5.98
CA ALA A 85 14.15 8.18 -4.90
C ALA A 85 14.29 7.54 -3.51
N ILE A 86 14.45 6.21 -3.43
CA ILE A 86 14.62 5.51 -2.14
C ILE A 86 15.79 6.08 -1.35
N SER A 87 16.90 6.37 -2.02
CA SER A 87 18.11 6.87 -1.36
C SER A 87 17.94 8.27 -0.76
N SER A 88 16.94 9.02 -1.19
CA SER A 88 16.66 10.36 -0.67
C SER A 88 15.69 10.32 0.53
N LEU A 89 15.13 9.17 0.85
CA LEU A 89 14.24 9.01 1.99
C LEU A 89 15.03 8.66 3.24
N ASN A 90 14.69 9.29 4.35
CA ASN A 90 15.31 8.99 5.63
C ASN A 90 14.48 7.94 6.37
N LEU A 91 14.56 6.70 5.88
CA LEU A 91 13.80 5.59 6.44
C LEU A 91 14.43 5.10 7.74
N PRO A 92 13.63 4.93 8.80
CA PRO A 92 14.15 4.50 10.10
C PRO A 92 14.48 3.00 10.18
N HIS A 93 14.11 2.21 9.18
CA HIS A 93 14.37 0.78 9.12
C HIS A 93 14.70 0.36 7.69
N ASN A 94 15.19 -0.88 7.54
CA ASN A 94 15.69 -1.41 6.27
C ASN A 94 14.72 -2.37 5.59
N ASP A 95 13.42 -2.16 5.69
CA ASP A 95 12.45 -2.95 4.95
C ASP A 95 12.42 -2.47 3.50
N PRO A 96 12.89 -3.27 2.51
CA PRO A 96 12.93 -2.83 1.13
C PRO A 96 11.56 -2.49 0.55
N ALA A 97 10.53 -3.27 0.90
CA ALA A 97 9.18 -3.02 0.39
C ALA A 97 8.67 -1.65 0.85
N ASP A 98 8.88 -1.31 2.12
CA ASP A 98 8.49 -0.01 2.66
C ASP A 98 9.21 1.15 1.95
N GLY A 99 10.49 0.95 1.63
CA GLY A 99 11.26 1.93 0.89
C GLY A 99 10.67 2.20 -0.50
N PHE A 100 10.32 1.16 -1.22
CA PHE A 100 9.70 1.29 -2.53
C PHE A 100 8.33 1.95 -2.46
N ILE A 101 7.52 1.57 -1.48
CA ILE A 101 6.17 2.14 -1.31
C ILE A 101 6.26 3.62 -0.98
N ALA A 102 7.11 4.00 -0.02
CA ALA A 102 7.29 5.41 0.35
C ALA A 102 7.82 6.25 -0.83
N ALA A 103 8.79 5.72 -1.57
CA ALA A 103 9.33 6.40 -2.74
C ALA A 103 8.26 6.56 -3.84
N THR A 104 7.39 5.57 -4.01
CA THR A 104 6.28 5.64 -4.95
C THR A 104 5.33 6.78 -4.59
N ALA A 105 4.99 6.91 -3.31
CA ALA A 105 4.14 8.02 -2.85
C ALA A 105 4.78 9.37 -3.16
N LYS A 106 6.08 9.50 -2.93
CA LYS A 106 6.81 10.74 -3.19
C LYS A 106 6.83 11.09 -4.67
N VAL A 107 7.20 10.15 -5.52
CA VAL A 107 7.38 10.37 -6.96
C VAL A 107 6.06 10.70 -7.65
N PHE A 108 5.00 9.99 -7.31
CA PHE A 108 3.70 10.17 -7.95
C PHE A 108 2.78 11.17 -7.23
N GLY A 109 3.25 11.78 -6.15
CA GLY A 109 2.45 12.74 -5.40
C GLY A 109 1.22 12.13 -4.77
N LEU A 110 1.34 10.92 -4.24
CA LEU A 110 0.22 10.18 -3.64
C LEU A 110 0.25 10.32 -2.12
N THR A 111 -0.93 10.22 -1.50
CA THR A 111 -1.03 10.17 -0.03
C THR A 111 -0.91 8.72 0.42
N LEU A 112 0.12 8.41 1.19
CA LEU A 112 0.34 7.06 1.70
C LEU A 112 -0.63 6.76 2.84
N VAL A 113 -1.36 5.64 2.72
CA VAL A 113 -2.22 5.13 3.79
C VAL A 113 -1.48 3.97 4.45
N THR A 114 -1.12 4.14 5.72
CA THR A 114 -0.29 3.14 6.43
C THR A 114 -0.66 3.04 7.89
N ALA A 115 -0.46 1.84 8.44
CA ALA A 115 -0.54 1.58 9.88
C ALA A 115 0.86 1.62 10.54
N ASP A 116 1.93 1.71 9.75
CA ASP A 116 3.29 1.76 10.26
C ASP A 116 3.60 3.16 10.79
N GLU A 117 3.87 3.25 12.10
CA GLU A 117 4.13 4.53 12.75
C GLU A 117 5.40 5.22 12.24
N GLN A 118 6.40 4.44 11.81
CA GLN A 118 7.63 5.01 11.30
C GLN A 118 7.45 5.60 9.91
N LEU A 119 6.71 4.94 9.04
CA LEU A 119 6.33 5.50 7.74
C LEU A 119 5.47 6.75 7.90
N ALA A 120 4.58 6.74 8.88
CA ALA A 120 3.70 7.89 9.15
C ALA A 120 4.46 9.14 9.59
N LYS A 121 5.70 9.00 10.06
CA LYS A 121 6.55 10.11 10.48
C LYS A 121 7.41 10.71 9.38
N LEU A 122 7.40 10.12 8.18
CA LEU A 122 8.16 10.66 7.05
C LEU A 122 7.64 12.04 6.68
N LYS A 123 8.56 13.00 6.53
CA LYS A 123 8.20 14.41 6.30
C LYS A 123 8.01 14.76 4.83
N ASP A 124 8.58 13.96 3.94
CA ASP A 124 8.63 14.28 2.51
C ASP A 124 7.41 13.77 1.74
N ILE A 125 6.52 13.04 2.38
CA ILE A 125 5.33 12.47 1.76
C ILE A 125 4.08 12.81 2.58
N ALA A 126 2.95 12.92 1.90
CA ALA A 126 1.67 13.05 2.57
C ALA A 126 1.25 11.68 3.11
N VAL A 127 0.78 11.64 4.35
CA VAL A 127 0.39 10.39 5.00
C VAL A 127 -1.00 10.51 5.60
N LEU A 128 -1.82 9.50 5.37
CA LEU A 128 -3.06 9.27 6.10
C LEU A 128 -2.80 8.10 7.04
N SER A 129 -2.63 8.41 8.32
CA SER A 129 -2.39 7.40 9.31
C SER A 129 -3.65 6.55 9.52
N TYR A 130 -3.43 5.26 9.72
CA TYR A 130 -4.47 4.30 10.02
C TYR A 130 -5.30 4.66 11.27
N ARG A 131 -4.74 5.43 12.17
CA ARG A 131 -5.43 5.82 13.42
C ARG A 131 -6.27 7.09 13.28
#